data_1a817640d0c613e45cb1f48fb7978e66
#
_entry.id   1a817640d0c613e45cb1f48fb7978e66
#
_cell.length_a   1.000
_cell.length_b   1.000
_cell.length_c   1.000
_cell.angle_alpha   90.00
_cell.angle_beta   90.00
_cell.angle_gamma   90.00
#
_symmetry.space_group_name_H-M   'P 1'
#
loop_
_entity.id
_entity.type
_entity.pdbx_description
1 polymer ?
#
loop_
_entity_poly.entity_id
_entity_poly.type
_entity_poly.pdbx_seq_one_letter_code
_entity_poly.pdbx_strand_id
1 'polypeptide(L)'
;MRGGQKGLPFYLFTLILLLGGCQQNDGKCYIEGTVNGEKYEGKRIFVVPLNGPTTAEYVDSMEIKDGKFHFVKDFTKDTIQMYKILLDYHYRMGLQPLFIVGEPGTIKVTIDSISHATGTPQNDSLEQWKVQTEIHNRQLGMMRSNIVNLNKQGDSIHAKYIQQRADSFHLAYKNYTRQLAKNMEGLVLGDFLKNLYPLTYKRQLPDGRIVTMNADTNEEIPE
;
A
#
# COMPACT_ATOMS: atom_id res chain seq x y z
N MET A 1 -29.38 20.19 -67.72
CA MET A 1 -29.63 20.10 -66.27
C MET A 1 -28.90 18.91 -65.71
N ARG A 2 -27.82 19.13 -64.98
CA ARG A 2 -26.93 18.07 -64.47
C ARG A 2 -27.15 17.96 -62.98
N GLY A 3 -27.71 16.83 -62.54
CA GLY A 3 -27.81 16.46 -61.12
C GLY A 3 -26.48 15.90 -60.58
N GLY A 4 -25.91 16.62 -59.61
CA GLY A 4 -24.71 16.13 -58.91
C GLY A 4 -25.05 15.14 -57.81
N GLN A 5 -24.52 13.90 -57.92
CA GLN A 5 -24.51 12.94 -56.80
C GLN A 5 -23.49 13.35 -55.78
N LYS A 6 -23.96 13.63 -54.55
CA LYS A 6 -23.09 13.79 -53.37
C LYS A 6 -22.76 12.41 -52.81
N GLY A 7 -21.51 12.02 -52.92
CA GLY A 7 -20.98 10.81 -52.28
C GLY A 7 -20.96 10.97 -50.77
N LEU A 8 -21.50 9.98 -50.06
CA LEU A 8 -21.47 9.83 -48.63
C LEU A 8 -20.06 9.35 -48.20
N PRO A 9 -19.36 9.96 -47.25
CA PRO A 9 -18.09 9.44 -46.79
C PRO A 9 -18.32 8.18 -45.94
N PHE A 10 -17.70 7.10 -46.36
CA PHE A 10 -17.64 5.83 -45.67
C PHE A 10 -16.74 6.01 -44.46
N TYR A 11 -17.30 6.19 -43.25
CA TYR A 11 -16.55 6.12 -42.00
C TYR A 11 -16.21 4.70 -41.72
N LEU A 12 -14.97 4.34 -41.97
CA LEU A 12 -14.36 3.08 -41.53
C LEU A 12 -14.24 3.08 -40.02
N PHE A 13 -15.22 2.52 -39.33
CA PHE A 13 -15.20 2.32 -37.88
C PHE A 13 -14.18 1.21 -37.58
N THR A 14 -12.94 1.61 -37.30
CA THR A 14 -11.91 0.69 -36.83
C THR A 14 -12.28 0.23 -35.43
N LEU A 15 -12.92 -0.93 -35.33
CA LEU A 15 -13.20 -1.64 -34.08
C LEU A 15 -11.84 -2.08 -33.50
N ILE A 16 -11.28 -1.28 -32.59
CA ILE A 16 -10.14 -1.69 -31.77
C ILE A 16 -10.69 -2.77 -30.84
N LEU A 17 -10.49 -4.03 -31.21
CA LEU A 17 -10.59 -5.17 -30.30
C LEU A 17 -9.53 -4.98 -29.21
N LEU A 18 -9.94 -4.43 -28.06
CA LEU A 18 -9.21 -4.55 -26.81
C LEU A 18 -9.17 -6.05 -26.50
N LEU A 19 -8.12 -6.71 -26.97
CA LEU A 19 -7.71 -8.01 -26.45
C LEU A 19 -7.30 -7.80 -24.99
N GLY A 20 -8.30 -7.73 -24.12
CA GLY A 20 -8.12 -7.99 -22.71
C GLY A 20 -7.59 -9.42 -22.62
N GLY A 21 -6.27 -9.58 -22.57
CA GLY A 21 -5.65 -10.87 -22.33
C GLY A 21 -6.27 -11.40 -21.03
N CYS A 22 -7.09 -12.44 -21.11
CA CYS A 22 -7.41 -13.27 -19.97
C CYS A 22 -6.06 -13.75 -19.44
N GLN A 23 -5.56 -13.12 -18.41
CA GLN A 23 -4.40 -13.59 -17.69
C GLN A 23 -4.83 -14.93 -17.09
N GLN A 24 -4.33 -16.01 -17.69
CA GLN A 24 -4.64 -17.36 -17.27
C GLN A 24 -4.15 -17.47 -15.82
N ASN A 25 -5.08 -17.59 -14.87
CA ASN A 25 -4.76 -17.72 -13.46
C ASN A 25 -4.22 -19.14 -13.24
N ASP A 26 -2.91 -19.31 -13.39
CA ASP A 26 -2.19 -20.56 -13.18
C ASP A 26 -1.82 -20.80 -11.70
N GLY A 27 -2.37 -19.99 -10.79
CA GLY A 27 -2.07 -20.05 -9.37
C GLY A 27 -0.71 -19.42 -9.00
N LYS A 28 -0.01 -18.80 -9.96
CA LYS A 28 1.30 -18.17 -9.73
C LYS A 28 1.21 -16.65 -9.63
N CYS A 29 2.13 -16.10 -8.88
CA CYS A 29 2.41 -14.67 -8.81
C CYS A 29 3.72 -14.39 -9.54
N TYR A 30 3.68 -13.52 -10.52
CA TYR A 30 4.84 -13.04 -11.24
C TYR A 30 5.13 -11.61 -10.73
N ILE A 31 6.29 -11.41 -10.10
CA ILE A 31 6.74 -10.10 -9.64
C ILE A 31 7.77 -9.61 -10.65
N GLU A 32 7.39 -8.64 -11.46
CA GLU A 32 8.23 -8.02 -12.48
C GLU A 32 8.63 -6.62 -12.02
N GLY A 33 9.91 -6.39 -11.82
CA GLY A 33 10.38 -5.16 -11.23
C GLY A 33 11.46 -4.43 -12.01
N THR A 34 11.46 -3.11 -11.84
CA THR A 34 12.51 -2.22 -12.29
C THR A 34 13.10 -1.45 -11.11
N VAL A 35 14.39 -1.17 -11.16
CA VAL A 35 15.10 -0.38 -10.16
C VAL A 35 15.76 0.79 -10.87
N ASN A 36 15.42 2.01 -10.48
CA ASN A 36 15.97 3.21 -11.08
C ASN A 36 17.31 3.58 -10.41
N GLY A 37 18.37 3.63 -11.19
CA GLY A 37 19.69 4.08 -10.80
C GLY A 37 20.79 3.03 -10.98
N GLU A 38 21.83 3.38 -11.73
CA GLU A 38 22.98 2.53 -12.06
C GLU A 38 23.72 1.98 -10.82
N LYS A 39 23.69 2.71 -9.71
CA LYS A 39 24.32 2.28 -8.43
C LYS A 39 23.73 0.99 -7.84
N TYR A 40 22.59 0.55 -8.35
CA TYR A 40 21.92 -0.67 -7.90
C TYR A 40 22.19 -1.88 -8.78
N GLU A 41 22.85 -1.69 -9.93
CA GLU A 41 23.26 -2.78 -10.82
C GLU A 41 24.16 -3.77 -10.08
N GLY A 42 23.90 -5.06 -10.23
CA GLY A 42 24.62 -6.13 -9.54
C GLY A 42 24.28 -6.27 -8.04
N LYS A 43 23.43 -5.42 -7.48
CA LYS A 43 22.96 -5.55 -6.08
C LYS A 43 21.88 -6.62 -5.96
N ARG A 44 21.74 -7.18 -4.77
CA ARG A 44 20.67 -8.16 -4.50
C ARG A 44 19.40 -7.48 -4.04
N ILE A 45 18.29 -7.94 -4.59
CA ILE A 45 16.95 -7.62 -4.15
C ILE A 45 16.31 -8.85 -3.52
N PHE A 46 15.47 -8.63 -2.51
CA PHE A 46 14.89 -9.68 -1.67
C PHE A 46 13.38 -9.55 -1.61
N VAL A 47 12.68 -10.68 -1.63
CA VAL A 47 11.25 -10.79 -1.32
C VAL A 47 11.12 -11.55 0.00
N VAL A 48 10.71 -10.84 1.05
CA VAL A 48 10.71 -11.32 2.43
C VAL A 48 9.28 -11.37 2.95
N PRO A 49 8.79 -12.46 3.54
CA PRO A 49 7.50 -12.50 4.22
C PRO A 49 7.39 -11.38 5.26
N LEU A 50 6.21 -10.74 5.35
CA LEU A 50 6.00 -9.69 6.35
C LEU A 50 5.94 -10.29 7.76
N ASN A 51 5.21 -11.40 7.90
CA ASN A 51 5.03 -12.14 9.12
C ASN A 51 5.48 -13.58 8.86
N GLY A 52 6.64 -13.98 9.39
CA GLY A 52 7.12 -15.33 9.19
C GLY A 52 8.63 -15.44 9.34
N PRO A 53 9.17 -16.66 9.17
CA PRO A 53 10.60 -16.89 9.21
C PRO A 53 11.32 -16.09 8.12
N THR A 54 12.47 -15.53 8.48
CA THR A 54 13.36 -14.80 7.56
C THR A 54 14.63 -15.59 7.23
N THR A 55 14.55 -16.93 7.31
CA THR A 55 15.63 -17.81 6.89
C THR A 55 15.70 -17.93 5.37
N ALA A 56 16.82 -18.40 4.85
CA ALA A 56 17.05 -18.51 3.40
C ALA A 56 16.00 -19.37 2.66
N GLU A 57 15.30 -20.25 3.36
CA GLU A 57 14.22 -21.06 2.82
C GLU A 57 12.97 -20.25 2.45
N TYR A 58 12.70 -19.16 3.20
CA TYR A 58 11.49 -18.32 3.05
C TYR A 58 11.76 -16.99 2.36
N VAL A 59 13.02 -16.65 2.13
CA VAL A 59 13.46 -15.39 1.54
C VAL A 59 13.99 -15.62 0.13
N ASP A 60 13.27 -15.16 -0.87
CA ASP A 60 13.80 -15.17 -2.23
C ASP A 60 14.73 -13.97 -2.43
N SER A 61 15.77 -14.19 -3.22
CA SER A 61 16.67 -13.11 -3.61
C SER A 61 17.25 -13.33 -4.98
N MET A 62 17.49 -12.23 -5.70
CA MET A 62 18.20 -12.28 -6.97
C MET A 62 19.07 -11.02 -7.16
N GLU A 63 19.96 -11.09 -8.13
CA GLU A 63 20.76 -9.96 -8.57
C GLU A 63 19.97 -9.11 -9.58
N ILE A 64 20.07 -7.78 -9.43
CA ILE A 64 19.51 -6.82 -10.39
C ILE A 64 20.41 -6.81 -11.61
N LYS A 65 19.82 -6.99 -12.81
CA LYS A 65 20.51 -6.99 -14.10
C LYS A 65 19.78 -6.08 -15.08
N ASP A 66 20.49 -5.18 -15.70
CA ASP A 66 19.92 -4.16 -16.59
C ASP A 66 18.79 -3.36 -15.92
N GLY A 67 18.95 -3.07 -14.63
CA GLY A 67 17.95 -2.39 -13.81
C GLY A 67 16.67 -3.18 -13.61
N LYS A 68 16.67 -4.52 -13.80
CA LYS A 68 15.46 -5.36 -13.74
C LYS A 68 15.63 -6.52 -12.77
N PHE A 69 14.49 -7.02 -12.27
CA PHE A 69 14.39 -8.25 -11.52
C PHE A 69 13.04 -8.92 -11.74
N HIS A 70 12.96 -10.22 -11.47
CA HIS A 70 11.70 -10.96 -11.51
C HIS A 70 11.69 -12.08 -10.46
N PHE A 71 10.54 -12.34 -9.87
CA PHE A 71 10.33 -13.50 -9.02
C PHE A 71 9.04 -14.22 -9.43
N VAL A 72 8.98 -15.51 -9.17
CA VAL A 72 7.79 -16.32 -9.34
C VAL A 72 7.48 -17.02 -8.02
N LYS A 73 6.27 -16.80 -7.51
CA LYS A 73 5.72 -17.51 -6.36
C LYS A 73 4.61 -18.43 -6.83
N ASP A 74 4.59 -19.65 -6.32
CA ASP A 74 3.60 -20.67 -6.66
C ASP A 74 2.62 -20.88 -5.50
N PHE A 75 1.45 -20.23 -5.59
CA PHE A 75 0.43 -20.29 -4.53
C PHE A 75 -0.41 -21.57 -4.54
N THR A 76 -0.11 -22.52 -5.38
CA THR A 76 -0.55 -23.90 -5.18
C THR A 76 0.19 -24.58 -4.03
N LYS A 77 1.35 -24.05 -3.65
CA LYS A 77 2.24 -24.55 -2.58
C LYS A 77 2.47 -23.52 -1.47
N ASP A 78 2.43 -22.24 -1.80
CA ASP A 78 2.67 -21.13 -0.88
C ASP A 78 1.35 -20.53 -0.40
N THR A 79 1.35 -19.92 0.78
CA THR A 79 0.19 -19.18 1.30
C THR A 79 0.21 -17.74 0.79
N ILE A 80 -0.93 -17.23 0.32
CA ILE A 80 -1.12 -15.82 0.02
C ILE A 80 -0.87 -15.01 1.29
N GLN A 81 0.07 -14.06 1.25
CA GLN A 81 0.45 -13.24 2.39
C GLN A 81 1.08 -11.92 1.95
N MET A 82 1.32 -11.05 2.93
CA MET A 82 2.10 -9.82 2.70
C MET A 82 3.59 -10.12 2.62
N TYR A 83 4.26 -9.45 1.69
CA TYR A 83 5.72 -9.46 1.55
C TYR A 83 6.29 -8.06 1.60
N LYS A 84 7.58 -7.98 1.92
CA LYS A 84 8.43 -6.79 1.76
C LYS A 84 9.41 -7.03 0.63
N ILE A 85 9.51 -6.09 -0.29
CA ILE A 85 10.60 -6.05 -1.27
C ILE A 85 11.67 -5.13 -0.70
N LEU A 86 12.90 -5.65 -0.56
CA LEU A 86 14.05 -4.95 0.01
C LEU A 86 15.17 -4.92 -1.02
N LEU A 87 15.70 -3.75 -1.31
CA LEU A 87 16.88 -3.63 -2.17
C LEU A 87 18.18 -4.00 -1.43
N ASP A 88 18.22 -3.79 -0.12
CA ASP A 88 19.28 -4.27 0.75
C ASP A 88 18.65 -4.80 2.04
N TYR A 89 19.03 -6.00 2.46
CA TYR A 89 18.48 -6.64 3.65
C TYR A 89 18.71 -5.81 4.93
N HIS A 90 19.76 -5.01 4.96
CA HIS A 90 20.12 -4.18 6.12
C HIS A 90 19.68 -2.71 6.00
N TYR A 91 18.85 -2.35 5.04
CA TYR A 91 18.35 -0.97 4.80
C TYR A 91 19.46 0.07 4.56
N ARG A 92 20.66 -0.37 4.17
CA ARG A 92 21.83 0.52 3.99
C ARG A 92 21.74 1.39 2.75
N MET A 93 20.88 1.01 1.79
CA MET A 93 20.74 1.72 0.51
C MET A 93 19.78 2.92 0.58
N GLY A 94 19.16 3.19 1.75
CA GLY A 94 18.33 4.36 1.98
C GLY A 94 16.94 4.32 1.33
N LEU A 95 16.57 3.21 0.69
CA LEU A 95 15.22 3.02 0.15
C LEU A 95 14.32 2.33 1.17
N GLN A 96 13.08 2.80 1.24
CA GLN A 96 12.08 2.20 2.11
C GLN A 96 11.62 0.84 1.57
N PRO A 97 11.30 -0.13 2.44
CA PRO A 97 10.69 -1.38 2.02
C PRO A 97 9.39 -1.14 1.26
N LEU A 98 9.22 -1.82 0.13
CA LEU A 98 7.95 -1.84 -0.57
C LEU A 98 7.11 -3.02 -0.09
N PHE A 99 5.93 -2.75 0.44
CA PHE A 99 4.97 -3.79 0.79
C PHE A 99 4.14 -4.19 -0.43
N ILE A 100 3.95 -5.50 -0.59
CA ILE A 100 3.08 -6.11 -1.61
C ILE A 100 2.25 -7.22 -1.00
N VAL A 101 1.13 -7.54 -1.63
CA VAL A 101 0.38 -8.78 -1.40
C VAL A 101 0.83 -9.79 -2.45
N GLY A 102 1.39 -10.92 -2.01
CA GLY A 102 1.66 -12.04 -2.90
C GLY A 102 0.34 -12.76 -3.21
N GLU A 103 -0.23 -12.49 -4.38
CA GLU A 103 -1.46 -13.10 -4.88
C GLU A 103 -1.29 -13.50 -6.36
N PRO A 104 -2.07 -14.47 -6.89
CA PRO A 104 -1.96 -14.88 -8.28
C PRO A 104 -2.12 -13.72 -9.26
N GLY A 105 -1.28 -13.70 -10.30
CA GLY A 105 -1.25 -12.68 -11.32
C GLY A 105 0.13 -12.03 -11.48
N THR A 106 0.20 -10.92 -12.21
CA THR A 106 1.47 -10.20 -12.44
C THR A 106 1.48 -8.89 -11.65
N ILE A 107 2.42 -8.78 -10.72
CA ILE A 107 2.69 -7.56 -9.95
C ILE A 107 3.83 -6.81 -10.64
N LYS A 108 3.55 -5.59 -11.09
CA LYS A 108 4.54 -4.67 -11.66
C LYS A 108 5.10 -3.79 -10.55
N VAL A 109 6.41 -3.82 -10.39
CA VAL A 109 7.12 -3.14 -9.30
C VAL A 109 8.09 -2.12 -9.88
N THR A 110 8.09 -0.91 -9.31
CA THR A 110 9.13 0.09 -9.55
C THR A 110 9.77 0.45 -8.22
N ILE A 111 11.08 0.30 -8.13
CA ILE A 111 11.86 0.67 -6.94
C ILE A 111 12.63 1.94 -7.25
N ASP A 112 12.26 3.01 -6.56
CA ASP A 112 12.96 4.30 -6.59
C ASP A 112 12.74 5.05 -5.26
N SER A 113 12.83 6.39 -5.27
CA SER A 113 12.57 7.23 -4.08
C SER A 113 11.15 7.06 -3.52
N ILE A 114 10.17 6.76 -4.40
CA ILE A 114 8.79 6.41 -4.04
C ILE A 114 8.44 5.14 -4.80
N SER A 115 8.62 3.99 -4.14
CA SER A 115 8.42 2.69 -4.77
C SER A 115 6.93 2.33 -4.90
N HIS A 116 6.58 1.71 -6.03
CA HIS A 116 5.21 1.38 -6.42
C HIS A 116 5.05 -0.10 -6.76
N ALA A 117 3.86 -0.65 -6.51
CA ALA A 117 3.48 -1.99 -6.92
C ALA A 117 2.00 -2.02 -7.34
N THR A 118 1.71 -2.51 -8.55
CA THR A 118 0.38 -2.55 -9.14
C THR A 118 0.19 -3.82 -9.98
N GLY A 119 -1.01 -4.04 -10.51
CA GLY A 119 -1.31 -5.06 -11.53
C GLY A 119 -2.09 -6.27 -11.01
N THR A 120 -2.38 -6.31 -9.70
CA THR A 120 -3.33 -7.27 -9.11
C THR A 120 -4.27 -6.54 -8.16
N PRO A 121 -5.49 -7.04 -7.91
CA PRO A 121 -6.54 -6.28 -7.21
C PRO A 121 -6.15 -5.79 -5.82
N GLN A 122 -5.49 -6.64 -5.00
CA GLN A 122 -5.07 -6.21 -3.67
C GLN A 122 -3.88 -5.24 -3.72
N ASN A 123 -2.96 -5.42 -4.68
CA ASN A 123 -1.83 -4.50 -4.83
C ASN A 123 -2.26 -3.13 -5.38
N ASP A 124 -3.23 -3.07 -6.30
CA ASP A 124 -3.80 -1.81 -6.78
C ASP A 124 -4.49 -1.05 -5.63
N SER A 125 -5.22 -1.77 -4.78
CA SER A 125 -5.86 -1.17 -3.59
C SER A 125 -4.85 -0.74 -2.53
N LEU A 126 -3.79 -1.53 -2.32
CA LEU A 126 -2.68 -1.18 -1.43
C LEU A 126 -1.95 0.08 -1.91
N GLU A 127 -1.72 0.21 -3.22
CA GLU A 127 -1.08 1.38 -3.79
C GLU A 127 -1.94 2.65 -3.59
N GLN A 128 -3.24 2.57 -3.84
CA GLN A 128 -4.17 3.67 -3.57
C GLN A 128 -4.16 4.07 -2.08
N TRP A 129 -4.17 3.08 -1.18
CA TRP A 129 -4.08 3.35 0.26
C TRP A 129 -2.75 4.01 0.65
N LYS A 130 -1.61 3.59 0.06
CA LYS A 130 -0.29 4.21 0.28
C LYS A 130 -0.28 5.67 -0.13
N VAL A 131 -0.83 6.01 -1.30
CA VAL A 131 -0.94 7.40 -1.77
C VAL A 131 -1.75 8.25 -0.79
N GLN A 132 -2.90 7.75 -0.32
CA GLN A 132 -3.73 8.45 0.67
C GLN A 132 -3.00 8.59 2.01
N THR A 133 -2.23 7.57 2.41
CA THR A 133 -1.40 7.59 3.62
C THR A 133 -0.33 8.68 3.55
N GLU A 134 0.34 8.82 2.42
CA GLU A 134 1.36 9.85 2.21
C GLU A 134 0.76 11.26 2.27
N ILE A 135 -0.35 11.48 1.58
CA ILE A 135 -1.09 12.75 1.63
C ILE A 135 -1.49 13.09 3.07
N HIS A 136 -2.06 12.10 3.78
CA HIS A 136 -2.46 12.25 5.18
C HIS A 136 -1.26 12.63 6.06
N ASN A 137 -0.17 11.87 5.99
CA ASN A 137 1.01 12.08 6.84
C ASN A 137 1.64 13.46 6.61
N ARG A 138 1.72 13.90 5.35
CA ARG A 138 2.23 15.23 5.00
C ARG A 138 1.37 16.35 5.57
N GLN A 139 0.04 16.26 5.39
CA GLN A 139 -0.89 17.28 5.90
C GLN A 139 -0.90 17.31 7.44
N LEU A 140 -0.93 16.14 8.09
CA LEU A 140 -0.87 16.04 9.54
C LEU A 140 0.46 16.58 10.09
N GLY A 141 1.57 16.33 9.40
CA GLY A 141 2.89 16.87 9.73
C GLY A 141 2.91 18.41 9.68
N MET A 142 2.31 19.01 8.65
CA MET A 142 2.17 20.47 8.54
C MET A 142 1.33 21.05 9.68
N MET A 143 0.19 20.41 10.03
CA MET A 143 -0.64 20.84 11.15
C MET A 143 0.12 20.80 12.48
N ARG A 144 0.85 19.69 12.75
CA ARG A 144 1.68 19.55 13.96
C ARG A 144 2.78 20.59 14.05
N SER A 145 3.46 20.89 12.95
CA SER A 145 4.48 21.95 12.90
C SER A 145 3.87 23.32 13.21
N ASN A 146 2.68 23.60 12.69
CA ASN A 146 1.96 24.84 12.94
C ASN A 146 1.58 24.96 14.43
N ILE A 147 1.07 23.89 15.06
CA ILE A 147 0.76 23.85 16.50
C ILE A 147 1.99 24.19 17.34
N VAL A 148 3.14 23.58 17.01
CA VAL A 148 4.40 23.85 17.72
C VAL A 148 4.79 25.34 17.61
N ASN A 149 4.66 25.93 16.42
CA ASN A 149 5.01 27.34 16.20
C ASN A 149 4.06 28.29 16.94
N LEU A 150 2.75 28.04 16.90
CA LEU A 150 1.75 28.83 17.64
C LEU A 150 2.00 28.79 19.15
N ASN A 151 2.29 27.62 19.71
CA ASN A 151 2.62 27.47 21.12
C ASN A 151 3.89 28.25 21.51
N LYS A 152 4.93 28.27 20.65
CA LYS A 152 6.14 29.07 20.87
C LYS A 152 5.87 30.57 20.86
N GLN A 153 4.86 31.02 20.12
CA GLN A 153 4.40 32.40 20.03
C GLN A 153 3.44 32.79 21.18
N GLY A 154 3.06 31.84 22.04
CA GLY A 154 2.08 32.04 23.11
C GLY A 154 0.63 32.02 22.66
N ASP A 155 0.36 31.70 21.39
CA ASP A 155 -1.00 31.64 20.82
C ASP A 155 -1.64 30.26 21.04
N SER A 156 -1.97 30.00 22.30
CA SER A 156 -2.58 28.71 22.71
C SER A 156 -4.00 28.50 22.15
N ILE A 157 -4.72 29.58 21.86
CA ILE A 157 -6.10 29.50 21.33
C ILE A 157 -6.08 28.92 19.92
N HIS A 158 -5.28 29.50 19.02
CA HIS A 158 -5.15 28.97 17.66
C HIS A 158 -4.47 27.61 17.64
N ALA A 159 -3.49 27.36 18.51
CA ALA A 159 -2.86 26.04 18.63
C ALA A 159 -3.91 24.95 18.95
N LYS A 160 -4.81 25.22 19.93
CA LYS A 160 -5.91 24.29 20.28
C LYS A 160 -6.89 24.08 19.11
N TYR A 161 -7.23 25.15 18.39
CA TYR A 161 -8.09 25.03 17.20
C TYR A 161 -7.47 24.13 16.12
N ILE A 162 -6.19 24.34 15.81
CA ILE A 162 -5.49 23.48 14.84
C ILE A 162 -5.37 22.04 15.33
N GLN A 163 -5.15 21.83 16.65
CA GLN A 163 -5.13 20.48 17.23
C GLN A 163 -6.44 19.74 17.02
N GLN A 164 -7.59 20.37 17.30
CA GLN A 164 -8.90 19.76 17.08
C GLN A 164 -9.12 19.37 15.60
N ARG A 165 -8.67 20.22 14.67
CA ARG A 165 -8.73 19.91 13.22
C ARG A 165 -7.82 18.74 12.87
N ALA A 166 -6.61 18.67 13.43
CA ALA A 166 -5.68 17.58 13.20
C ALA A 166 -6.24 16.23 13.72
N ASP A 167 -6.87 16.25 14.89
CA ASP A 167 -7.50 15.07 15.48
C ASP A 167 -8.67 14.58 14.61
N SER A 168 -9.55 15.50 14.19
CA SER A 168 -10.66 15.17 13.28
C SER A 168 -10.17 14.64 11.93
N PHE A 169 -9.14 15.25 11.38
CA PHE A 169 -8.52 14.82 10.13
C PHE A 169 -7.90 13.42 10.24
N HIS A 170 -7.21 13.16 11.35
CA HIS A 170 -6.64 11.84 11.63
C HIS A 170 -7.72 10.78 11.83
N LEU A 171 -8.80 11.10 12.54
CA LEU A 171 -9.93 10.19 12.73
C LEU A 171 -10.61 9.85 11.39
N ALA A 172 -10.79 10.83 10.51
CA ALA A 172 -11.33 10.60 9.17
C ALA A 172 -10.47 9.63 8.36
N TYR A 173 -9.13 9.76 8.43
CA TYR A 173 -8.21 8.83 7.77
C TYR A 173 -8.27 7.42 8.38
N LYS A 174 -8.34 7.28 9.71
CA LYS A 174 -8.54 5.98 10.37
C LYS A 174 -9.82 5.30 9.87
N ASN A 175 -10.92 6.06 9.79
CA ASN A 175 -12.21 5.55 9.31
C ASN A 175 -12.16 5.15 7.82
N TYR A 176 -11.46 5.91 6.98
CA TYR A 176 -11.19 5.53 5.59
C TYR A 176 -10.46 4.19 5.52
N THR A 177 -9.37 4.01 6.30
CA THR A 177 -8.60 2.76 6.31
C THR A 177 -9.44 1.58 6.83
N ARG A 178 -10.25 1.78 7.86
CA ARG A 178 -11.19 0.77 8.39
C ARG A 178 -12.26 0.37 7.38
N GLN A 179 -12.79 1.34 6.64
CA GLN A 179 -13.76 1.05 5.58
C GLN A 179 -13.12 0.25 4.44
N LEU A 180 -11.90 0.59 4.05
CA LEU A 180 -11.17 -0.20 3.06
C LEU A 180 -10.90 -1.62 3.56
N ALA A 181 -10.49 -1.79 4.82
CA ALA A 181 -10.33 -3.10 5.45
C ALA A 181 -11.62 -3.93 5.41
N LYS A 182 -12.77 -3.29 5.68
CA LYS A 182 -14.08 -3.93 5.61
C LYS A 182 -14.45 -4.33 4.17
N ASN A 183 -14.19 -3.49 3.19
CA ASN A 183 -14.44 -3.79 1.78
C ASN A 183 -13.58 -4.95 1.27
N MET A 184 -12.48 -5.25 1.96
CA MET A 184 -11.54 -6.32 1.66
C MET A 184 -11.58 -7.44 2.72
N GLU A 185 -12.70 -7.61 3.41
CA GLU A 185 -12.88 -8.67 4.41
C GLU A 185 -12.63 -10.06 3.80
N GLY A 186 -11.87 -10.89 4.51
CA GLY A 186 -11.46 -12.22 4.04
C GLY A 186 -10.25 -12.21 3.08
N LEU A 187 -9.70 -11.04 2.76
CA LEU A 187 -8.47 -10.90 1.98
C LEU A 187 -7.29 -10.49 2.86
N VAL A 188 -6.08 -10.84 2.44
CA VAL A 188 -4.84 -10.56 3.18
C VAL A 188 -4.66 -9.06 3.43
N LEU A 189 -4.95 -8.21 2.45
CA LEU A 189 -4.88 -6.76 2.61
C LEU A 189 -5.91 -6.26 3.63
N GLY A 190 -7.12 -6.84 3.64
CA GLY A 190 -8.15 -6.49 4.62
C GLY A 190 -7.69 -6.74 6.05
N ASP A 191 -7.11 -7.91 6.32
CA ASP A 191 -6.57 -8.26 7.63
C ASP A 191 -5.38 -7.36 8.02
N PHE A 192 -4.49 -7.07 7.08
CA PHE A 192 -3.38 -6.13 7.31
C PHE A 192 -3.88 -4.74 7.72
N LEU A 193 -4.83 -4.16 6.98
CA LEU A 193 -5.37 -2.82 7.24
C LEU A 193 -6.19 -2.77 8.54
N LYS A 194 -6.95 -3.82 8.86
CA LYS A 194 -7.71 -3.96 10.10
C LYS A 194 -6.80 -3.90 11.35
N ASN A 195 -5.63 -4.51 11.27
CA ASN A 195 -4.66 -4.52 12.36
C ASN A 195 -3.95 -3.18 12.56
N LEU A 196 -3.90 -2.31 11.55
CA LEU A 196 -3.28 -0.98 11.67
C LEU A 196 -4.12 -0.02 12.53
N TYR A 197 -5.46 -0.07 12.40
CA TYR A 197 -6.38 0.81 13.12
C TYR A 197 -7.55 0.02 13.72
N PRO A 198 -7.29 -0.83 14.73
CA PRO A 198 -8.35 -1.57 15.39
C PRO A 198 -9.35 -0.60 16.06
N LEU A 199 -10.62 -1.00 16.15
CA LEU A 199 -11.66 -0.24 16.87
C LEU A 199 -11.48 -0.34 18.37
N THR A 200 -10.93 -1.45 18.85
CA THR A 200 -10.75 -1.75 20.27
C THR A 200 -9.38 -2.36 20.51
N TYR A 201 -8.88 -2.22 21.73
CA TYR A 201 -7.69 -2.91 22.20
C TYR A 201 -7.87 -3.36 23.65
N LYS A 202 -7.10 -4.35 24.08
CA LYS A 202 -7.09 -4.80 25.47
C LYS A 202 -6.02 -4.07 26.27
N ARG A 203 -6.38 -3.62 27.46
CA ARG A 203 -5.49 -2.93 28.41
C ARG A 203 -5.56 -3.63 29.77
N GLN A 204 -4.39 -3.92 30.33
CA GLN A 204 -4.32 -4.36 31.71
C GLN A 204 -4.28 -3.15 32.65
N LEU A 205 -5.18 -3.14 33.62
CA LEU A 205 -5.24 -2.13 34.66
C LEU A 205 -4.24 -2.44 35.80
N PRO A 206 -3.91 -1.45 36.66
CA PRO A 206 -2.99 -1.67 37.79
C PRO A 206 -3.45 -2.74 38.79
N ASP A 207 -4.75 -3.02 38.86
CA ASP A 207 -5.34 -4.07 39.69
C ASP A 207 -5.30 -5.46 39.06
N GLY A 208 -4.69 -5.59 37.86
CA GLY A 208 -4.54 -6.84 37.12
C GLY A 208 -5.70 -7.19 36.20
N ARG A 209 -6.84 -6.49 36.25
CA ARG A 209 -7.98 -6.71 35.34
C ARG A 209 -7.60 -6.34 33.91
N ILE A 210 -8.12 -7.12 32.95
CA ILE A 210 -7.99 -6.82 31.51
C ILE A 210 -9.32 -6.27 31.03
N VAL A 211 -9.31 -5.03 30.55
CA VAL A 211 -10.49 -4.34 30.03
C VAL A 211 -10.37 -4.09 28.53
N THR A 212 -11.53 -3.97 27.87
CA THR A 212 -11.58 -3.59 26.45
C THR A 212 -11.73 -2.08 26.34
N MET A 213 -10.83 -1.45 25.62
CA MET A 213 -10.79 0.00 25.42
C MET A 213 -11.22 0.36 23.99
N ASN A 214 -11.96 1.46 23.85
CA ASN A 214 -12.19 2.09 22.56
C ASN A 214 -10.90 2.73 22.07
N ALA A 215 -10.43 2.39 20.87
CA ALA A 215 -9.15 2.87 20.35
C ALA A 215 -9.18 4.33 19.89
N ASP A 216 -10.35 4.96 19.77
CA ASP A 216 -10.48 6.35 19.35
C ASP A 216 -10.70 7.31 20.53
N THR A 217 -11.50 6.90 21.54
CA THR A 217 -11.80 7.72 22.70
C THR A 217 -10.95 7.39 23.93
N ASN A 218 -10.29 6.23 23.91
CA ASN A 218 -9.52 5.71 25.05
C ASN A 218 -10.38 5.44 26.31
N GLU A 219 -11.67 5.21 26.10
CA GLU A 219 -12.63 4.89 27.15
C GLU A 219 -12.81 3.37 27.27
N GLU A 220 -13.09 2.89 28.47
CA GLU A 220 -13.44 1.50 28.71
C GLU A 220 -14.81 1.19 28.08
N ILE A 221 -14.90 0.09 27.36
CA ILE A 221 -16.16 -0.44 26.82
C ILE A 221 -16.69 -1.44 27.85
N PRO A 222 -17.85 -1.16 28.48
CA PRO A 222 -18.49 -2.13 29.38
C PRO A 222 -18.76 -3.45 28.65
N GLU A 223 -18.62 -4.56 29.38
CA GLU A 223 -18.98 -5.91 28.90
C GLU A 223 -20.49 -6.07 28.71
#